data_14bf4e9cb88a5ae29fa7d06723a6f640
#
_entry.id   14bf4e9cb88a5ae29fa7d06723a6f640
#
_cell.length_a   1.000
_cell.length_b   1.000
_cell.length_c   1.000
_cell.angle_alpha   90.00
_cell.angle_beta   90.00
_cell.angle_gamma   90.00
#
_symmetry.space_group_name_H-M   'P 1'
#
loop_
_entity.id
_entity.type
_entity.pdbx_description
1 polymer ?
#
loop_
_entity_poly.entity_id
_entity_poly.type
_entity_poly.pdbx_seq_one_letter_code
_entity_poly.pdbx_strand_id
1 'polypeptide(L)'
;CDDLSHRVQSIGSVNTIVRLGDGSLYGDNTDYYGFSKMIEALGLEVKGKYVLILGSGGASLTVKAYMEDMGAGTIVTISRRGQDNYDNLDKHHEKANIIVNTTPLGMYPHVDKAPLDLAGFKRLEAVLDLIYNPEETKLISQAKSLGIRTINGMTMLEEQARLASFIFKQKI
;
A
#
# COMPACT_ATOMS: atom_id res chain seq x y z
N CYS A 1 15.65 7.78 15.64
CA CYS A 1 16.21 6.48 16.04
C CYS A 1 17.72 6.56 15.90
N ASP A 2 18.42 5.89 16.79
CA ASP A 2 19.89 5.84 16.80
C ASP A 2 20.40 4.80 15.78
N ASP A 3 19.58 3.78 15.52
CA ASP A 3 19.82 2.77 14.51
C ASP A 3 18.56 2.49 13.69
N LEU A 4 18.71 2.20 12.40
CA LEU A 4 17.63 1.95 11.46
C LEU A 4 17.91 0.67 10.68
N SER A 5 16.87 -0.16 10.48
CA SER A 5 16.96 -1.28 9.56
C SER A 5 17.33 -0.79 8.16
N HIS A 6 18.02 -1.63 7.39
CA HIS A 6 18.35 -1.34 5.99
C HIS A 6 17.10 -0.99 5.16
N ARG A 7 15.98 -1.62 5.49
CA ARG A 7 14.68 -1.36 4.84
C ARG A 7 14.19 0.06 5.09
N VAL A 8 14.29 0.55 6.32
CA VAL A 8 13.89 1.92 6.66
C VAL A 8 14.75 2.94 5.92
N GLN A 9 16.06 2.68 5.79
CA GLN A 9 16.97 3.57 5.06
C GLN A 9 16.57 3.72 3.59
N SER A 10 16.10 2.65 2.95
CA SER A 10 15.63 2.69 1.55
C SER A 10 14.23 3.30 1.41
N ILE A 11 13.31 3.02 2.33
CA ILE A 11 11.91 3.49 2.27
C ILE A 11 11.76 4.95 2.72
N GLY A 12 12.56 5.36 3.72
CA GLY A 12 12.41 6.67 4.37
C GLY A 12 11.22 6.78 5.32
N SER A 13 10.68 5.64 5.80
CA SER A 13 9.52 5.60 6.71
C SER A 13 9.71 4.54 7.79
N VAL A 14 9.44 4.89 9.05
CA VAL A 14 9.46 4.02 10.24
C VAL A 14 8.04 3.86 10.76
N ASN A 15 7.62 2.64 11.09
CA ASN A 15 6.36 2.39 11.81
C ASN A 15 6.54 1.59 13.11
N THR A 16 7.74 1.01 13.32
CA THR A 16 8.06 0.20 14.50
C THR A 16 9.34 0.73 15.14
N ILE A 17 9.28 1.12 16.43
CA ILE A 17 10.42 1.64 17.19
C ILE A 17 10.58 0.80 18.46
N VAL A 18 11.80 0.31 18.71
CA VAL A 18 12.16 -0.47 19.90
C VAL A 18 13.26 0.23 20.67
N ARG A 19 13.08 0.36 22.00
CA ARG A 19 14.16 0.78 22.90
C ARG A 19 15.01 -0.44 23.24
N LEU A 20 16.31 -0.38 22.96
CA LEU A 20 17.26 -1.44 23.27
C LEU A 20 17.73 -1.40 24.72
N GLY A 21 18.37 -2.47 25.20
CA GLY A 21 18.84 -2.59 26.57
C GLY A 21 19.87 -1.52 27.00
N ASP A 22 20.60 -0.92 26.07
CA ASP A 22 21.51 0.21 26.29
C ASP A 22 20.81 1.58 26.26
N GLY A 23 19.50 1.61 26.02
CA GLY A 23 18.66 2.81 25.96
C GLY A 23 18.55 3.45 24.58
N SER A 24 19.30 2.98 23.58
CA SER A 24 19.19 3.45 22.20
C SER A 24 17.87 3.03 21.53
N LEU A 25 17.49 3.71 20.42
CA LEU A 25 16.25 3.46 19.68
C LEU A 25 16.56 2.83 18.32
N TYR A 26 16.02 1.64 18.10
CA TYR A 26 16.03 0.96 16.80
C TYR A 26 14.71 1.18 16.06
N GLY A 27 14.78 1.54 14.79
CA GLY A 27 13.64 1.76 13.92
C GLY A 27 13.53 0.73 12.79
N ASP A 28 12.32 0.22 12.56
CA ASP A 28 12.01 -0.70 11.45
C ASP A 28 10.69 -0.31 10.76
N ASN A 29 10.44 -0.94 9.59
CA ASN A 29 9.20 -0.79 8.84
C ASN A 29 8.59 -2.18 8.57
N THR A 30 7.57 -2.53 9.37
CA THR A 30 6.85 -3.80 9.25
C THR A 30 5.75 -3.77 8.19
N ASP A 31 5.33 -2.58 7.74
CA ASP A 31 4.32 -2.42 6.69
C ASP A 31 4.78 -2.99 5.34
N TYR A 32 6.08 -2.91 5.04
CA TYR A 32 6.64 -3.50 3.84
C TYR A 32 6.40 -5.03 3.80
N TYR A 33 6.64 -5.70 4.92
CA TYR A 33 6.36 -7.14 5.04
C TYR A 33 4.85 -7.42 4.96
N GLY A 34 4.04 -6.66 5.69
CA GLY A 34 2.58 -6.80 5.63
C GLY A 34 2.03 -6.62 4.22
N PHE A 35 2.53 -5.62 3.48
CA PHE A 35 2.13 -5.39 2.10
C PHE A 35 2.60 -6.51 1.15
N SER A 36 3.81 -7.06 1.35
CA SER A 36 4.28 -8.21 0.57
C SER A 36 3.33 -9.40 0.70
N LYS A 37 2.74 -9.61 1.89
CA LYS A 37 1.76 -10.68 2.13
C LYS A 37 0.41 -10.44 1.44
N MET A 38 0.01 -9.19 1.23
CA MET A 38 -1.16 -8.89 0.39
C MET A 38 -0.92 -9.31 -1.07
N ILE A 39 0.24 -8.98 -1.63
CA ILE A 39 0.61 -9.35 -3.01
C ILE A 39 0.66 -10.88 -3.16
N GLU A 40 1.30 -11.56 -2.19
CA GLU A 40 1.39 -13.02 -2.15
C GLU A 40 0.01 -13.68 -2.08
N ALA A 41 -0.85 -13.23 -1.16
CA ALA A 41 -2.20 -13.75 -0.98
C ALA A 41 -3.08 -13.58 -2.24
N LEU A 42 -2.89 -12.48 -2.97
CA LEU A 42 -3.59 -12.24 -4.23
C LEU A 42 -2.98 -12.99 -5.43
N GLY A 43 -1.80 -13.60 -5.28
CA GLY A 43 -1.06 -14.24 -6.37
C GLY A 43 -0.76 -13.24 -7.49
N LEU A 44 -0.39 -12.01 -7.16
CA LEU A 44 -0.24 -10.92 -8.13
C LEU A 44 1.19 -10.82 -8.63
N GLU A 45 1.36 -10.89 -9.96
CA GLU A 45 2.62 -10.59 -10.61
C GLU A 45 2.77 -9.07 -10.79
N VAL A 46 3.84 -8.50 -10.26
CA VAL A 46 4.12 -7.05 -10.27
C VAL A 46 5.09 -6.65 -11.39
N LYS A 47 5.98 -7.56 -11.78
CA LYS A 47 7.05 -7.27 -12.76
C LYS A 47 6.50 -6.72 -14.08
N GLY A 48 7.02 -5.57 -14.49
CA GLY A 48 6.63 -4.89 -15.74
C GLY A 48 5.27 -4.22 -15.73
N LYS A 49 4.49 -4.29 -14.64
CA LYS A 49 3.15 -3.70 -14.53
C LYS A 49 3.20 -2.18 -14.38
N TYR A 50 2.12 -1.54 -14.82
CA TYR A 50 1.85 -0.12 -14.59
C TYR A 50 1.00 0.01 -13.32
N VAL A 51 1.57 0.65 -12.30
CA VAL A 51 0.98 0.74 -10.95
C VAL A 51 0.58 2.17 -10.63
N LEU A 52 -0.65 2.37 -10.19
CA LEU A 52 -1.09 3.63 -9.59
C LEU A 52 -1.16 3.49 -8.07
N ILE A 53 -0.48 4.37 -7.35
CA ILE A 53 -0.54 4.46 -5.89
C ILE A 53 -1.34 5.72 -5.55
N LEU A 54 -2.49 5.55 -4.91
CA LEU A 54 -3.35 6.64 -4.49
C LEU A 54 -2.93 7.12 -3.10
N GLY A 55 -2.48 8.37 -3.01
CA GLY A 55 -1.96 8.97 -1.78
C GLY A 55 -0.44 9.17 -1.79
N SER A 56 0.06 10.07 -0.92
CA SER A 56 1.47 10.47 -0.83
C SER A 56 1.99 10.46 0.62
N GLY A 57 1.40 9.65 1.50
CA GLY A 57 1.81 9.49 2.91
C GLY A 57 2.85 8.38 3.11
N GLY A 58 3.16 8.05 4.37
CA GLY A 58 4.14 7.03 4.74
C GLY A 58 3.84 5.65 4.13
N ALA A 59 2.57 5.22 4.14
CA ALA A 59 2.16 3.96 3.53
C ALA A 59 2.42 3.94 2.00
N SER A 60 2.26 5.07 1.31
CA SER A 60 2.55 5.15 -0.12
C SER A 60 4.04 4.98 -0.43
N LEU A 61 4.93 5.47 0.45
CA LEU A 61 6.38 5.27 0.32
C LEU A 61 6.75 3.80 0.44
N THR A 62 6.15 3.11 1.40
CA THR A 62 6.35 1.67 1.61
C THR A 62 5.87 0.85 0.41
N VAL A 63 4.65 1.14 -0.08
CA VAL A 63 4.09 0.48 -1.27
C VAL A 63 4.96 0.74 -2.49
N LYS A 64 5.40 1.99 -2.70
CA LYS A 64 6.27 2.35 -3.82
C LYS A 64 7.58 1.57 -3.79
N ALA A 65 8.27 1.55 -2.65
CA ALA A 65 9.52 0.80 -2.49
C ALA A 65 9.33 -0.70 -2.80
N TYR A 66 8.26 -1.31 -2.29
CA TYR A 66 7.96 -2.70 -2.60
C TYR A 66 7.73 -2.94 -4.10
N MET A 67 6.94 -2.08 -4.75
CA MET A 67 6.68 -2.20 -6.19
C MET A 67 7.93 -2.02 -7.04
N GLU A 68 8.83 -1.11 -6.64
CA GLU A 68 10.15 -0.92 -7.26
C GLU A 68 11.01 -2.18 -7.13
N ASP A 69 11.11 -2.75 -5.93
CA ASP A 69 11.86 -3.97 -5.65
C ASP A 69 11.34 -5.19 -6.44
N MET A 70 10.02 -5.26 -6.65
CA MET A 70 9.37 -6.32 -7.45
C MET A 70 9.44 -6.05 -8.97
N GLY A 71 10.09 -4.98 -9.40
CA GLY A 71 10.33 -4.69 -10.81
C GLY A 71 9.10 -4.20 -11.57
N ALA A 72 8.22 -3.44 -10.94
CA ALA A 72 7.13 -2.74 -11.63
C ALA A 72 7.70 -1.90 -12.79
N GLY A 73 7.01 -1.90 -13.94
CA GLY A 73 7.49 -1.20 -15.13
C GLY A 73 7.31 0.31 -15.04
N THR A 74 6.22 0.75 -14.42
CA THR A 74 5.93 2.17 -14.18
C THR A 74 5.17 2.29 -12.86
N ILE A 75 5.57 3.25 -12.04
CA ILE A 75 4.87 3.57 -10.79
C ILE A 75 4.52 5.04 -10.79
N VAL A 76 3.24 5.35 -10.63
CA VAL A 76 2.73 6.72 -10.57
C VAL A 76 2.00 6.92 -9.25
N THR A 77 2.39 7.97 -8.52
CA THR A 77 1.71 8.37 -7.29
C THR A 77 0.68 9.46 -7.61
N ILE A 78 -0.58 9.16 -7.36
CA ILE A 78 -1.69 10.10 -7.51
C ILE A 78 -1.93 10.81 -6.18
N SER A 79 -1.80 12.13 -6.18
CA SER A 79 -2.05 12.93 -4.98
C SER A 79 -2.76 14.24 -5.32
N ARG A 80 -3.44 14.86 -4.35
CA ARG A 80 -4.22 16.10 -4.55
C ARG A 80 -3.41 17.29 -5.07
N ARG A 81 -2.10 17.31 -4.82
CA ARG A 81 -1.18 18.42 -5.19
C ARG A 81 -0.01 17.92 -6.04
N GLY A 82 -0.03 16.68 -6.49
CA GLY A 82 1.01 16.11 -7.34
C GLY A 82 0.87 16.54 -8.80
N GLN A 83 1.91 16.30 -9.58
CA GLN A 83 1.87 16.42 -11.04
C GLN A 83 0.84 15.45 -11.62
N ASP A 84 0.78 14.24 -11.09
CA ASP A 84 -0.28 13.27 -11.31
C ASP A 84 -1.29 13.39 -10.17
N ASN A 85 -2.52 13.74 -10.53
CA ASN A 85 -3.59 14.02 -9.57
C ASN A 85 -4.93 13.48 -10.07
N TYR A 86 -5.98 13.68 -9.26
CA TYR A 86 -7.30 13.13 -9.57
C TYR A 86 -7.99 13.82 -10.77
N ASP A 87 -7.55 15.03 -11.17
CA ASP A 87 -8.12 15.76 -12.30
C ASP A 87 -7.57 15.31 -13.66
N ASN A 88 -6.45 14.57 -13.67
CA ASN A 88 -5.78 14.09 -14.88
C ASN A 88 -5.61 12.56 -14.93
N LEU A 89 -6.50 11.81 -14.28
CA LEU A 89 -6.48 10.34 -14.25
C LEU A 89 -6.66 9.69 -15.63
N ASP A 90 -7.35 10.35 -16.55
CA ASP A 90 -7.69 9.83 -17.88
C ASP A 90 -6.47 9.31 -18.65
N LYS A 91 -5.31 9.97 -18.48
CA LYS A 91 -4.05 9.57 -19.13
C LYS A 91 -3.51 8.20 -18.68
N HIS A 92 -4.05 7.66 -17.57
CA HIS A 92 -3.65 6.37 -17.00
C HIS A 92 -4.65 5.25 -17.31
N HIS A 93 -5.88 5.55 -17.78
CA HIS A 93 -6.96 4.60 -17.96
C HIS A 93 -6.60 3.43 -18.88
N GLU A 94 -5.86 3.70 -19.96
CA GLU A 94 -5.45 2.67 -20.93
C GLU A 94 -4.19 1.88 -20.50
N LYS A 95 -3.55 2.26 -19.40
CA LYS A 95 -2.23 1.74 -19.02
C LYS A 95 -2.22 0.99 -17.70
N ALA A 96 -2.96 1.48 -16.70
CA ALA A 96 -2.88 0.97 -15.33
C ALA A 96 -3.33 -0.51 -15.24
N ASN A 97 -2.46 -1.33 -14.66
CA ASN A 97 -2.72 -2.73 -14.35
C ASN A 97 -3.08 -2.94 -12.88
N ILE A 98 -2.50 -2.14 -12.00
CA ILE A 98 -2.68 -2.27 -10.55
C ILE A 98 -2.99 -0.90 -9.96
N ILE A 99 -3.98 -0.85 -9.09
CA ILE A 99 -4.28 0.33 -8.26
C ILE A 99 -4.12 -0.07 -6.79
N VAL A 100 -3.38 0.75 -6.03
CA VAL A 100 -3.23 0.59 -4.58
C VAL A 100 -3.74 1.84 -3.87
N ASN A 101 -4.79 1.70 -3.09
CA ASN A 101 -5.29 2.79 -2.25
C ASN A 101 -4.53 2.85 -0.93
N THR A 102 -3.76 3.90 -0.75
CA THR A 102 -3.06 4.23 0.51
C THR A 102 -3.67 5.47 1.19
N THR A 103 -4.83 5.94 0.72
CA THR A 103 -5.57 7.06 1.30
C THR A 103 -6.59 6.57 2.34
N PRO A 104 -7.05 7.44 3.25
CA PRO A 104 -8.13 7.09 4.18
C PRO A 104 -9.54 7.20 3.55
N LEU A 105 -9.67 7.47 2.24
CA LEU A 105 -10.97 7.61 1.58
C LEU A 105 -11.67 6.26 1.45
N GLY A 106 -12.83 6.14 2.06
CA GLY A 106 -13.59 4.89 2.17
C GLY A 106 -13.46 4.20 3.54
N MET A 107 -12.59 4.70 4.42
CA MET A 107 -12.46 4.24 5.80
C MET A 107 -13.59 4.80 6.67
N TYR A 108 -14.01 4.03 7.69
CA TYR A 108 -14.93 4.51 8.70
C TYR A 108 -14.45 5.84 9.32
N PRO A 109 -15.32 6.85 9.54
CA PRO A 109 -16.77 6.84 9.34
C PRO A 109 -17.25 7.18 7.90
N HIS A 110 -16.37 7.52 6.97
CA HIS A 110 -16.71 8.00 5.62
C HIS A 110 -16.74 6.86 4.59
N VAL A 111 -17.45 5.78 4.90
CA VAL A 111 -17.50 4.53 4.10
C VAL A 111 -18.18 4.67 2.74
N ASP A 112 -18.97 5.74 2.55
CA ASP A 112 -19.68 6.06 1.32
C ASP A 112 -18.81 6.66 0.21
N LYS A 113 -17.51 6.91 0.49
CA LYS A 113 -16.58 7.52 -0.44
C LYS A 113 -15.64 6.51 -1.08
N ALA A 114 -15.23 6.80 -2.31
CA ALA A 114 -14.13 6.12 -2.99
C ALA A 114 -13.16 7.17 -3.53
N PRO A 115 -11.86 6.85 -3.63
CA PRO A 115 -10.86 7.81 -4.12
C PRO A 115 -11.03 8.11 -5.61
N LEU A 116 -11.58 7.19 -6.40
CA LEU A 116 -11.82 7.34 -7.85
C LEU A 116 -12.89 6.37 -8.33
N ASP A 117 -13.33 6.54 -9.59
CA ASP A 117 -14.18 5.61 -10.33
C ASP A 117 -13.30 4.68 -11.18
N LEU A 118 -13.60 3.38 -11.16
CA LEU A 118 -12.84 2.36 -11.89
C LEU A 118 -13.32 2.12 -13.33
N ALA A 119 -14.48 2.64 -13.71
CA ALA A 119 -15.12 2.34 -15.01
C ALA A 119 -14.25 2.72 -16.23
N GLY A 120 -13.36 3.72 -16.08
CA GLY A 120 -12.47 4.16 -17.16
C GLY A 120 -11.26 3.26 -17.42
N PHE A 121 -10.89 2.40 -16.46
CA PHE A 121 -9.65 1.62 -16.54
C PHE A 121 -9.82 0.32 -17.34
N LYS A 122 -9.18 0.23 -18.51
CA LYS A 122 -9.36 -0.86 -19.47
C LYS A 122 -8.49 -2.09 -19.23
N ARG A 123 -7.39 -1.94 -18.50
CA ARG A 123 -6.35 -2.99 -18.34
C ARG A 123 -6.13 -3.37 -16.87
N LEU A 124 -7.05 -2.95 -16.01
CA LEU A 124 -6.91 -3.16 -14.57
C LEU A 124 -7.08 -4.65 -14.21
N GLU A 125 -6.07 -5.20 -13.55
CA GLU A 125 -5.99 -6.61 -13.15
C GLU A 125 -6.25 -6.79 -11.65
N ALA A 126 -5.87 -5.78 -10.85
CA ALA A 126 -6.00 -5.84 -9.41
C ALA A 126 -6.20 -4.46 -8.76
N VAL A 127 -6.98 -4.45 -7.69
CA VAL A 127 -7.15 -3.32 -6.77
C VAL A 127 -6.83 -3.77 -5.35
N LEU A 128 -5.83 -3.13 -4.74
CA LEU A 128 -5.46 -3.34 -3.35
C LEU A 128 -5.90 -2.11 -2.55
N ASP A 129 -6.62 -2.32 -1.47
CA ASP A 129 -7.02 -1.23 -0.57
C ASP A 129 -6.41 -1.46 0.80
N LEU A 130 -5.56 -0.55 1.31
CA LEU A 130 -4.95 -0.70 2.62
C LEU A 130 -5.95 -0.49 3.77
N ILE A 131 -7.17 -0.08 3.47
CA ILE A 131 -8.26 0.02 4.44
C ILE A 131 -8.74 -1.40 4.80
N TYR A 132 -8.91 -1.65 6.09
CA TYR A 132 -9.44 -2.91 6.64
C TYR A 132 -10.81 -2.73 7.33
N ASN A 133 -11.21 -1.50 7.64
CA ASN A 133 -12.50 -1.18 8.22
C ASN A 133 -13.17 -0.01 7.46
N PRO A 134 -14.24 -0.27 6.68
CA PRO A 134 -14.96 -1.54 6.52
C PRO A 134 -14.13 -2.60 5.79
N GLU A 135 -14.53 -3.86 5.93
CA GLU A 135 -13.92 -5.00 5.21
C GLU A 135 -14.06 -4.86 3.69
N GLU A 136 -15.19 -4.31 3.23
CA GLU A 136 -15.45 -4.00 1.83
C GLU A 136 -15.68 -2.49 1.67
N THR A 137 -14.66 -1.79 1.16
CA THR A 137 -14.78 -0.38 0.79
C THR A 137 -15.56 -0.21 -0.52
N LYS A 138 -16.05 0.99 -0.79
CA LYS A 138 -16.69 1.30 -2.07
C LYS A 138 -15.77 1.04 -3.27
N LEU A 139 -14.46 1.25 -3.11
CA LEU A 139 -13.46 0.95 -4.15
C LEU A 139 -13.37 -0.55 -4.42
N ILE A 140 -13.30 -1.38 -3.38
CA ILE A 140 -13.32 -2.84 -3.48
C ILE A 140 -14.62 -3.33 -4.12
N SER A 141 -15.76 -2.80 -3.70
CA SER A 141 -17.07 -3.15 -4.27
C SER A 141 -17.15 -2.85 -5.77
N GLN A 142 -16.65 -1.67 -6.21
CA GLN A 142 -16.56 -1.35 -7.64
C GLN A 142 -15.69 -2.36 -8.40
N ALA A 143 -14.50 -2.67 -7.89
CA ALA A 143 -13.59 -3.61 -8.53
C ALA A 143 -14.19 -5.01 -8.67
N LYS A 144 -14.86 -5.51 -7.63
CA LYS A 144 -15.59 -6.79 -7.66
C LYS A 144 -16.68 -6.80 -8.73
N SER A 145 -17.45 -5.72 -8.86
CA SER A 145 -18.51 -5.62 -9.87
C SER A 145 -17.99 -5.65 -11.31
N LEU A 146 -16.72 -5.25 -11.50
CA LEU A 146 -16.01 -5.29 -12.77
C LEU A 146 -15.21 -6.58 -12.99
N GLY A 147 -15.28 -7.55 -12.07
CA GLY A 147 -14.53 -8.81 -12.13
C GLY A 147 -13.04 -8.67 -11.90
N ILE A 148 -12.59 -7.57 -11.29
CA ILE A 148 -11.19 -7.28 -10.99
C ILE A 148 -10.81 -7.92 -9.65
N ARG A 149 -9.62 -8.53 -9.56
CA ARG A 149 -9.10 -9.12 -8.32
C ARG A 149 -8.92 -8.05 -7.25
N THR A 150 -9.30 -8.35 -6.01
CA THR A 150 -9.23 -7.39 -4.90
C THR A 150 -8.70 -8.01 -3.63
N ILE A 151 -8.06 -7.19 -2.81
CA ILE A 151 -7.70 -7.51 -1.43
C ILE A 151 -7.80 -6.24 -0.57
N ASN A 152 -8.29 -6.40 0.66
CA ASN A 152 -8.32 -5.32 1.65
C ASN A 152 -7.09 -5.34 2.57
N GLY A 153 -6.96 -4.35 3.46
CA GLY A 153 -5.80 -4.16 4.32
C GLY A 153 -5.69 -5.13 5.51
N MET A 154 -6.63 -6.07 5.71
CA MET A 154 -6.62 -6.95 6.88
C MET A 154 -5.37 -7.82 6.92
N THR A 155 -5.00 -8.45 5.80
CA THR A 155 -3.77 -9.24 5.70
C THR A 155 -2.53 -8.43 6.07
N MET A 156 -2.43 -7.19 5.56
CA MET A 156 -1.31 -6.31 5.90
C MET A 156 -1.28 -5.98 7.39
N LEU A 157 -2.44 -5.65 7.97
CA LEU A 157 -2.57 -5.32 9.39
C LEU A 157 -2.08 -6.47 10.28
N GLU A 158 -2.53 -7.70 10.02
CA GLU A 158 -2.16 -8.87 10.80
C GLU A 158 -0.67 -9.20 10.67
N GLU A 159 -0.15 -9.23 9.46
CA GLU A 159 1.22 -9.67 9.20
C GLU A 159 2.27 -8.64 9.66
N GLN A 160 1.99 -7.33 9.50
CA GLN A 160 2.87 -6.31 10.07
C GLN A 160 2.89 -6.37 11.60
N ALA A 161 1.74 -6.65 12.25
CA ALA A 161 1.67 -6.75 13.69
C ALA A 161 2.40 -8.00 14.23
N ARG A 162 2.32 -9.13 13.51
CA ARG A 162 3.09 -10.34 13.84
C ARG A 162 4.59 -10.08 13.78
N LEU A 163 5.07 -9.41 12.72
CA LEU A 163 6.47 -9.06 12.58
C LEU A 163 6.91 -8.06 13.65
N ALA A 164 6.12 -7.03 13.95
CA ALA A 164 6.41 -6.08 15.01
C ALA A 164 6.53 -6.78 16.38
N SER A 165 5.61 -7.68 16.71
CA SER A 165 5.68 -8.50 17.93
C SER A 165 6.96 -9.35 18.00
N PHE A 166 7.38 -9.93 16.86
CA PHE A 166 8.63 -10.68 16.79
C PHE A 166 9.85 -9.78 17.05
N ILE A 167 9.91 -8.60 16.42
CA ILE A 167 11.00 -7.63 16.61
C ILE A 167 11.10 -7.20 18.08
N PHE A 168 9.97 -6.89 18.74
CA PHE A 168 9.96 -6.55 20.16
C PHE A 168 10.54 -7.67 21.03
N LYS A 169 10.16 -8.93 20.78
CA LYS A 169 10.65 -10.09 21.54
C LYS A 169 12.15 -10.38 21.35
N GLN A 170 12.71 -10.03 20.19
CA GLN A 170 14.11 -10.31 19.86
C GLN A 170 15.07 -9.22 20.33
N LYS A 171 14.57 -7.99 20.49
CA LYS A 171 15.40 -6.81 20.75
C LYS A 171 15.26 -6.25 22.17
N ILE A 172 14.35 -6.77 22.98
CA ILE A 172 14.21 -6.48 24.41
C ILE A 172 14.84 -7.61 25.23
#